data_fdd79c1a90b9a9d90428d4211d22086f
#
_entry.id   fdd79c1a90b9a9d90428d4211d22086f
#
_cell.length_a   1.000
_cell.length_b   1.000
_cell.length_c   1.000
_cell.angle_alpha   90.00
_cell.angle_beta   90.00
_cell.angle_gamma   90.00
#
_symmetry.space_group_name_H-M   'P 1'
#
loop_
_entity.id
_entity.type
_entity.pdbx_description
1 polymer ?
#
loop_
_entity_poly.entity_id
_entity_poly.type
_entity_poly.pdbx_seq_one_letter_code
_entity_poly.pdbx_strand_id
1 'polypeptide(L)'
;MRKLFTLALITLCMSIILLYCGDSKNKSLDKKEDKEAQNSLEFVWSLENLEGLEKSFGKENLSHGETSYDEGNTFIKTTTIFAESDHPLTVIWDSDDTDFSKMFSVKLTFYHFDEDYNQRDIDYNYWQCENGLRLGMTIGELREWAEKPFKFFGIDWDFGGYVDPETNPKFENYSVFLGYETDDYSSLPKGYNTIAGDVLLDSDNELANELPLTINTIEYSPNK
;
A
#
# COMPACT_ATOMS: atom_id res chain seq x y z
N MET A 1 -45.99 -35.34 42.44
CA MET A 1 -44.52 -35.45 42.19
C MET A 1 -44.13 -35.54 40.71
N ARG A 2 -45.01 -35.82 39.74
CA ARG A 2 -44.65 -35.96 38.30
C ARG A 2 -44.57 -34.61 37.52
N LYS A 3 -45.13 -33.52 38.02
CA LYS A 3 -45.15 -32.22 37.33
C LYS A 3 -43.96 -31.32 37.62
N LEU A 4 -43.21 -31.56 38.69
CA LEU A 4 -41.99 -30.79 39.03
C LEU A 4 -40.77 -31.24 38.23
N PHE A 5 -40.70 -32.52 37.83
CA PHE A 5 -39.59 -33.05 37.07
C PHE A 5 -39.52 -32.59 35.61
N THR A 6 -40.71 -32.31 35.02
CA THR A 6 -40.82 -31.88 33.64
C THR A 6 -40.36 -30.40 33.48
N LEU A 7 -40.55 -29.57 34.52
CA LEU A 7 -40.18 -28.15 34.44
C LEU A 7 -38.67 -27.95 34.61
N ALA A 8 -38.02 -28.82 35.42
CA ALA A 8 -36.58 -28.79 35.62
C ALA A 8 -35.78 -29.23 34.37
N LEU A 9 -36.37 -30.14 33.56
CA LEU A 9 -35.72 -30.63 32.33
C LEU A 9 -35.79 -29.60 31.17
N ILE A 10 -36.86 -28.80 31.12
CA ILE A 10 -37.04 -27.77 30.09
C ILE A 10 -36.11 -26.56 30.35
N THR A 11 -35.91 -26.23 31.64
CA THR A 11 -34.98 -25.14 32.02
C THR A 11 -33.50 -25.53 31.78
N LEU A 12 -33.14 -26.79 31.89
CA LEU A 12 -31.79 -27.27 31.63
C LEU A 12 -31.48 -27.30 30.12
N CYS A 13 -32.46 -27.65 29.27
CA CYS A 13 -32.26 -27.61 27.82
C CYS A 13 -32.17 -26.18 27.24
N MET A 14 -32.85 -25.19 27.85
CA MET A 14 -32.72 -23.78 27.39
C MET A 14 -31.40 -23.14 27.78
N SER A 15 -30.76 -23.57 28.87
CA SER A 15 -29.44 -23.05 29.27
C SER A 15 -28.30 -23.54 28.38
N ILE A 16 -28.44 -24.72 27.75
CA ILE A 16 -27.41 -25.29 26.85
C ILE A 16 -27.47 -24.65 25.45
N ILE A 17 -28.65 -24.16 25.00
CA ILE A 17 -28.80 -23.53 23.68
C ILE A 17 -28.21 -22.11 23.67
N LEU A 18 -28.15 -21.40 24.81
CA LEU A 18 -27.56 -20.05 24.90
C LEU A 18 -26.04 -20.05 24.96
N LEU A 19 -25.40 -21.19 25.24
CA LEU A 19 -23.93 -21.32 25.27
C LEU A 19 -23.34 -21.69 23.89
N TYR A 20 -24.16 -22.05 22.89
CA TYR A 20 -23.66 -22.48 21.58
C TYR A 20 -23.83 -21.43 20.47
N CYS A 21 -24.41 -20.28 20.77
CA CYS A 21 -24.59 -19.16 19.80
C CYS A 21 -23.57 -18.01 19.94
N GLY A 22 -22.57 -18.15 20.84
CA GLY A 22 -21.59 -17.09 21.12
C GLY A 22 -20.31 -17.12 20.27
N ASP A 23 -20.00 -18.23 19.61
CA ASP A 23 -18.62 -18.45 19.13
C ASP A 23 -18.42 -18.36 17.61
N SER A 24 -19.48 -18.25 16.82
CA SER A 24 -19.29 -18.24 15.35
C SER A 24 -19.18 -16.84 14.73
N LYS A 25 -19.49 -15.77 15.47
CA LYS A 25 -19.31 -14.40 14.96
C LYS A 25 -17.93 -13.83 15.24
N ASN A 26 -17.29 -14.21 16.35
CA ASN A 26 -15.93 -13.73 16.64
C ASN A 26 -14.87 -14.40 15.76
N LYS A 27 -15.01 -15.68 15.39
CA LYS A 27 -14.03 -16.36 14.52
C LYS A 27 -14.01 -15.83 13.09
N SER A 28 -15.09 -15.21 12.60
CA SER A 28 -15.11 -14.63 11.25
C SER A 28 -14.57 -13.20 11.22
N LEU A 29 -14.72 -12.47 12.33
CA LEU A 29 -14.15 -11.13 12.48
C LEU A 29 -12.64 -11.21 12.69
N ASP A 30 -12.18 -12.06 13.63
CA ASP A 30 -10.74 -12.26 13.86
C ASP A 30 -10.00 -12.76 12.60
N LYS A 31 -10.61 -13.66 11.81
CA LYS A 31 -10.00 -14.11 10.54
C LYS A 31 -9.99 -13.05 9.45
N LYS A 32 -10.90 -12.08 9.49
CA LYS A 32 -10.93 -11.00 8.51
C LYS A 32 -9.92 -9.91 8.87
N GLU A 33 -9.85 -9.53 10.15
CA GLU A 33 -8.85 -8.61 10.68
C GLU A 33 -7.42 -9.15 10.51
N ASP A 34 -7.17 -10.43 10.85
CA ASP A 34 -5.87 -11.08 10.62
C ASP A 34 -5.47 -11.12 9.13
N LYS A 35 -6.43 -11.24 8.23
CA LYS A 35 -6.16 -11.28 6.79
C LYS A 35 -5.92 -9.90 6.21
N GLU A 36 -6.62 -8.88 6.68
CA GLU A 36 -6.40 -7.48 6.28
C GLU A 36 -5.04 -6.97 6.80
N ALA A 37 -4.61 -7.40 8.00
CA ALA A 37 -3.28 -7.06 8.52
C ALA A 37 -2.14 -7.70 7.71
N GLN A 38 -2.34 -8.88 7.12
CA GLN A 38 -1.32 -9.57 6.32
C GLN A 38 -1.08 -8.93 4.94
N ASN A 39 -1.99 -8.09 4.47
CA ASN A 39 -1.89 -7.40 3.18
C ASN A 39 -1.48 -5.93 3.35
N SER A 40 -0.71 -5.61 4.40
CA SER A 40 -0.18 -4.26 4.61
C SER A 40 1.31 -4.17 4.32
N LEU A 41 1.76 -2.98 3.93
CA LEU A 41 3.18 -2.71 3.70
C LEU A 41 3.97 -2.85 5.01
N GLU A 42 3.38 -2.42 6.12
CA GLU A 42 3.95 -2.51 7.47
C GLU A 42 4.12 -3.98 7.91
N PHE A 43 3.14 -4.83 7.61
CA PHE A 43 3.28 -6.26 7.86
C PHE A 43 4.45 -6.85 7.08
N VAL A 44 4.56 -6.55 5.78
CA VAL A 44 5.68 -7.05 4.96
C VAL A 44 7.02 -6.56 5.51
N TRP A 45 7.11 -5.29 5.91
CA TRP A 45 8.29 -4.74 6.57
C TRP A 45 8.65 -5.48 7.87
N SER A 46 7.64 -5.86 8.67
CA SER A 46 7.83 -6.57 9.94
C SER A 46 8.44 -7.97 9.80
N LEU A 47 8.50 -8.51 8.59
CA LEU A 47 9.13 -9.81 8.29
C LEU A 47 10.66 -9.72 8.22
N GLU A 48 11.23 -8.51 8.17
CA GLU A 48 12.63 -8.14 8.33
C GLU A 48 13.59 -8.65 7.26
N ASN A 49 13.45 -9.88 6.78
CA ASN A 49 14.41 -10.54 5.88
C ASN A 49 13.74 -11.56 4.93
N LEU A 50 14.55 -12.13 4.03
CA LEU A 50 14.06 -13.10 3.03
C LEU A 50 13.42 -14.34 3.66
N GLU A 51 13.96 -14.87 4.76
CA GLU A 51 13.38 -16.04 5.44
C GLU A 51 11.96 -15.75 5.94
N GLY A 52 11.72 -14.55 6.48
CA GLY A 52 10.39 -14.08 6.88
C GLY A 52 9.42 -14.01 5.70
N LEU A 53 9.87 -13.48 4.56
CA LEU A 53 9.07 -13.45 3.32
C LEU A 53 8.75 -14.87 2.81
N GLU A 54 9.75 -15.74 2.72
CA GLU A 54 9.57 -17.15 2.28
C GLU A 54 8.57 -17.91 3.17
N LYS A 55 8.63 -17.70 4.47
CA LYS A 55 7.72 -18.32 5.44
C LYS A 55 6.29 -17.81 5.31
N SER A 56 6.11 -16.52 5.01
CA SER A 56 4.80 -15.88 4.99
C SER A 56 4.08 -16.04 3.66
N PHE A 57 4.82 -15.97 2.55
CA PHE A 57 4.25 -15.94 1.21
C PHE A 57 4.55 -17.21 0.39
N GLY A 58 5.50 -18.05 0.81
CA GLY A 58 6.00 -19.18 0.03
C GLY A 58 7.10 -18.76 -0.94
N LYS A 59 8.14 -19.56 -1.03
CA LYS A 59 9.32 -19.29 -1.88
C LYS A 59 8.97 -19.19 -3.36
N GLU A 60 7.99 -19.95 -3.81
CA GLU A 60 7.49 -19.99 -5.18
C GLU A 60 6.81 -18.70 -5.63
N ASN A 61 6.39 -17.86 -4.69
CA ASN A 61 5.73 -16.58 -4.95
C ASN A 61 6.69 -15.39 -4.87
N LEU A 62 7.99 -15.64 -4.71
CA LEU A 62 9.02 -14.62 -4.63
C LEU A 62 9.89 -14.63 -5.89
N SER A 63 10.04 -13.47 -6.51
CA SER A 63 10.93 -13.28 -7.67
C SER A 63 12.02 -12.28 -7.30
N HIS A 64 13.29 -12.64 -7.55
CA HIS A 64 14.42 -11.77 -7.26
C HIS A 64 14.86 -11.02 -8.50
N GLY A 65 15.20 -9.76 -8.34
CA GLY A 65 15.66 -8.88 -9.39
C GLY A 65 16.60 -7.79 -8.86
N GLU A 66 16.82 -6.81 -9.71
CA GLU A 66 17.57 -5.61 -9.37
C GLU A 66 16.83 -4.39 -9.91
N THR A 67 16.91 -3.28 -9.21
CA THR A 67 16.49 -1.97 -9.69
C THR A 67 17.68 -1.02 -9.72
N SER A 68 17.67 -0.07 -10.64
CA SER A 68 18.75 0.92 -10.72
C SER A 68 18.32 2.22 -10.04
N TYR A 69 19.30 2.82 -9.37
CA TYR A 69 19.26 4.18 -8.86
C TYR A 69 20.38 4.99 -9.50
N ASP A 70 20.36 6.31 -9.33
CA ASP A 70 21.39 7.22 -9.83
C ASP A 70 21.65 7.05 -11.35
N GLU A 71 20.59 7.11 -12.15
CA GLU A 71 20.68 6.99 -13.61
C GLU A 71 21.38 5.70 -14.09
N GLY A 72 21.24 4.61 -13.33
CA GLY A 72 21.83 3.32 -13.64
C GLY A 72 23.24 3.10 -13.10
N ASN A 73 23.76 3.99 -12.26
CA ASN A 73 25.09 3.83 -11.67
C ASN A 73 25.09 2.88 -10.45
N THR A 74 23.95 2.74 -9.78
CA THR A 74 23.80 1.86 -8.61
C THR A 74 22.69 0.86 -8.85
N PHE A 75 22.98 -0.43 -8.65
CA PHE A 75 22.00 -1.51 -8.71
C PHE A 75 21.74 -2.01 -7.31
N ILE A 76 20.45 -2.07 -6.95
CA ILE A 76 19.97 -2.51 -5.65
C ILE A 76 19.09 -3.73 -5.83
N LYS A 77 19.31 -4.76 -5.02
CA LYS A 77 18.54 -5.99 -5.05
C LYS A 77 17.07 -5.75 -4.69
N THR A 78 16.21 -6.49 -5.34
CA THR A 78 14.76 -6.48 -5.06
C THR A 78 14.23 -7.89 -4.91
N THR A 79 13.12 -8.00 -4.20
CA THR A 79 12.29 -9.21 -4.18
C THR A 79 10.85 -8.79 -4.42
N THR A 80 10.24 -9.28 -5.49
CA THR A 80 8.84 -9.04 -5.80
C THR A 80 8.00 -10.20 -5.32
N ILE A 81 7.07 -9.94 -4.42
CA ILE A 81 6.06 -10.86 -3.92
C ILE A 81 4.95 -10.92 -4.97
N PHE A 82 4.52 -12.12 -5.36
CA PHE A 82 3.48 -12.37 -6.36
C PHE A 82 3.74 -11.68 -7.72
N ALA A 83 4.99 -11.74 -8.21
CA ALA A 83 5.43 -11.04 -9.42
C ALA A 83 4.53 -11.28 -10.65
N GLU A 84 4.00 -12.50 -10.83
CA GLU A 84 3.17 -12.86 -11.97
C GLU A 84 1.66 -12.64 -11.76
N SER A 85 1.26 -12.18 -10.57
CA SER A 85 -0.14 -11.90 -10.27
C SER A 85 -0.55 -10.48 -10.66
N ASP A 86 -1.82 -10.13 -10.43
CA ASP A 86 -2.36 -8.77 -10.55
C ASP A 86 -2.11 -7.88 -9.31
N HIS A 87 -1.39 -8.37 -8.30
CA HIS A 87 -1.08 -7.64 -7.07
C HIS A 87 0.39 -7.79 -6.62
N PRO A 88 1.37 -7.51 -7.50
CA PRO A 88 2.78 -7.57 -7.13
C PRO A 88 3.14 -6.50 -6.10
N LEU A 89 4.06 -6.84 -5.18
CA LEU A 89 4.63 -5.91 -4.21
C LEU A 89 6.14 -6.10 -4.17
N THR A 90 6.91 -5.01 -4.21
CA THR A 90 8.37 -5.07 -4.28
C THR A 90 9.01 -4.69 -2.95
N VAL A 91 9.83 -5.57 -2.42
CA VAL A 91 10.79 -5.28 -1.34
C VAL A 91 12.10 -4.83 -1.97
N ILE A 92 12.60 -3.69 -1.54
CA ILE A 92 13.92 -3.15 -1.91
C ILE A 92 14.86 -3.41 -0.73
N TRP A 93 16.01 -4.00 -1.01
CA TRP A 93 17.01 -4.33 -0.01
C TRP A 93 18.02 -3.18 0.16
N ASP A 94 18.66 -3.11 1.31
CA ASP A 94 19.71 -2.13 1.54
C ASP A 94 20.84 -2.33 0.50
N SER A 95 21.42 -1.24 0.01
CA SER A 95 22.45 -1.28 -1.04
C SER A 95 23.71 -2.07 -0.64
N ASP A 96 24.01 -2.12 0.66
CA ASP A 96 25.16 -2.85 1.20
C ASP A 96 24.78 -4.31 1.57
N ASP A 97 23.50 -4.69 1.43
CA ASP A 97 23.00 -6.01 1.79
C ASP A 97 23.30 -7.04 0.69
N THR A 98 24.06 -8.07 1.03
CA THR A 98 24.44 -9.14 0.11
C THR A 98 23.61 -10.40 0.24
N ASP A 99 22.86 -10.56 1.32
CA ASP A 99 22.16 -11.79 1.73
C ASP A 99 20.65 -11.65 2.02
N PHE A 100 20.06 -10.52 1.60
CA PHE A 100 18.64 -10.22 1.79
C PHE A 100 18.21 -10.21 3.26
N SER A 101 19.05 -9.67 4.12
CA SER A 101 18.88 -9.63 5.57
C SER A 101 18.35 -8.28 6.08
N LYS A 102 18.42 -7.23 5.24
CA LYS A 102 18.09 -5.87 5.64
C LYS A 102 17.25 -5.18 4.56
N MET A 103 15.98 -4.95 4.86
CA MET A 103 15.09 -4.19 3.99
C MET A 103 15.45 -2.70 4.03
N PHE A 104 15.42 -2.06 2.87
CA PHE A 104 15.48 -0.61 2.72
C PHE A 104 14.07 -0.01 2.66
N SER A 105 13.18 -0.62 1.88
CA SER A 105 11.79 -0.21 1.76
C SER A 105 10.88 -1.31 1.20
N VAL A 106 9.56 -1.10 1.34
CA VAL A 106 8.50 -1.88 0.70
C VAL A 106 7.75 -0.95 -0.23
N LYS A 107 7.76 -1.26 -1.53
CA LYS A 107 7.23 -0.41 -2.60
C LYS A 107 6.01 -1.02 -3.27
N LEU A 108 4.94 -0.26 -3.30
CA LEU A 108 3.71 -0.53 -4.04
C LEU A 108 3.54 0.52 -5.14
N THR A 109 3.34 0.11 -6.39
CA THR A 109 3.21 1.02 -7.53
C THR A 109 2.24 0.47 -8.58
N PHE A 110 1.64 1.36 -9.38
CA PHE A 110 0.88 0.97 -10.58
C PHE A 110 1.75 0.51 -11.74
N TYR A 111 3.02 0.92 -11.74
CA TYR A 111 3.91 0.71 -12.88
C TYR A 111 4.53 -0.67 -12.85
N HIS A 112 3.79 -1.65 -13.39
CA HIS A 112 4.27 -2.99 -13.68
C HIS A 112 4.08 -3.27 -15.16
N PHE A 113 5.13 -3.79 -15.79
CA PHE A 113 5.16 -4.07 -17.22
C PHE A 113 5.41 -5.56 -17.44
N ASP A 114 4.85 -6.09 -18.54
CA ASP A 114 5.16 -7.43 -19.01
C ASP A 114 6.49 -7.45 -19.80
N GLU A 115 6.87 -8.63 -20.33
CA GLU A 115 8.10 -8.82 -21.09
C GLU A 115 8.11 -8.00 -22.41
N ASP A 116 6.95 -7.63 -22.93
CA ASP A 116 6.75 -6.82 -24.13
C ASP A 116 6.61 -5.32 -23.82
N TYR A 117 6.86 -4.91 -22.57
CA TYR A 117 6.71 -3.55 -22.07
C TYR A 117 5.28 -2.98 -22.11
N ASN A 118 4.25 -3.86 -22.12
CA ASN A 118 2.89 -3.42 -21.93
C ASN A 118 2.62 -3.28 -20.43
N GLN A 119 1.92 -2.21 -20.05
CA GLN A 119 1.50 -2.02 -18.66
C GLN A 119 0.49 -3.10 -18.29
N ARG A 120 0.68 -3.69 -17.10
CA ARG A 120 -0.20 -4.73 -16.58
C ARG A 120 -1.34 -4.11 -15.77
N ASP A 121 -2.53 -4.72 -15.84
CA ASP A 121 -3.63 -4.40 -14.95
C ASP A 121 -3.30 -4.88 -13.52
N ILE A 122 -3.33 -3.98 -12.56
CA ILE A 122 -3.00 -4.23 -11.16
C ILE A 122 -4.22 -4.06 -10.28
N ASP A 123 -4.51 -5.05 -9.42
CA ASP A 123 -5.47 -4.91 -8.31
C ASP A 123 -4.84 -4.11 -7.17
N TYR A 124 -4.91 -2.80 -7.26
CA TYR A 124 -4.37 -1.87 -6.25
C TYR A 124 -5.14 -1.85 -4.93
N ASN A 125 -6.21 -2.63 -4.79
CA ASN A 125 -6.94 -2.76 -3.52
C ASN A 125 -6.43 -3.94 -2.68
N TYR A 126 -5.59 -4.82 -3.25
CA TYR A 126 -5.05 -5.96 -2.52
C TYR A 126 -4.10 -5.53 -1.39
N TRP A 127 -3.21 -4.58 -1.66
CA TRP A 127 -2.28 -4.03 -0.69
C TRP A 127 -2.72 -2.65 -0.22
N GLN A 128 -2.47 -2.35 1.05
CA GLN A 128 -2.73 -1.04 1.65
C GLN A 128 -1.76 -0.78 2.80
N CYS A 129 -1.71 0.45 3.29
CA CYS A 129 -1.04 0.75 4.55
C CYS A 129 -2.03 0.58 5.72
N GLU A 130 -1.54 0.20 6.90
CA GLU A 130 -2.37 0.00 8.10
C GLU A 130 -3.17 1.25 8.49
N ASN A 131 -2.65 2.42 8.17
CA ASN A 131 -3.31 3.71 8.41
C ASN A 131 -4.34 4.11 7.33
N GLY A 132 -4.61 3.21 6.35
CA GLY A 132 -5.57 3.41 5.28
C GLY A 132 -5.05 4.17 4.05
N LEU A 133 -3.76 4.53 4.00
CA LEU A 133 -3.13 5.04 2.79
C LEU A 133 -3.08 3.93 1.73
N ARG A 134 -3.47 4.21 0.48
CA ARG A 134 -3.55 3.22 -0.60
C ARG A 134 -3.32 3.85 -1.97
N LEU A 135 -2.95 3.04 -2.95
CA LEU A 135 -2.90 3.47 -4.35
C LEU A 135 -4.27 3.94 -4.83
N GLY A 136 -4.27 4.80 -5.84
CA GLY A 136 -5.48 5.30 -6.47
C GLY A 136 -6.26 6.35 -5.67
N MET A 137 -5.83 6.69 -4.44
CA MET A 137 -6.41 7.84 -3.74
C MET A 137 -6.18 9.10 -4.56
N THR A 138 -7.25 9.83 -4.82
CA THR A 138 -7.17 11.16 -5.43
C THR A 138 -6.45 12.15 -4.51
N ILE A 139 -5.92 13.23 -5.05
CA ILE A 139 -5.33 14.30 -4.22
C ILE A 139 -6.33 14.85 -3.19
N GLY A 140 -7.64 14.85 -3.50
CA GLY A 140 -8.71 15.21 -2.57
C GLY A 140 -8.83 14.25 -1.41
N GLU A 141 -8.91 12.92 -1.68
CA GLU A 141 -8.95 11.88 -0.64
C GLU A 141 -7.66 11.88 0.20
N LEU A 142 -6.51 12.11 -0.43
CA LEU A 142 -5.23 12.22 0.28
C LEU A 142 -5.21 13.41 1.24
N ARG A 143 -5.79 14.57 0.88
CA ARG A 143 -5.94 15.71 1.80
C ARG A 143 -6.82 15.38 2.99
N GLU A 144 -7.93 14.67 2.76
CA GLU A 144 -8.80 14.21 3.84
C GLU A 144 -8.07 13.25 4.79
N TRP A 145 -7.35 12.28 4.22
CA TRP A 145 -6.53 11.35 4.99
C TRP A 145 -5.41 12.07 5.76
N ALA A 146 -4.73 13.03 5.13
CA ALA A 146 -3.64 13.78 5.72
C ALA A 146 -4.07 14.72 6.87
N GLU A 147 -5.35 15.11 6.95
CA GLU A 147 -5.97 15.98 7.97
C GLU A 147 -5.38 17.41 8.05
N LYS A 148 -4.22 17.63 7.48
CA LYS A 148 -3.50 18.91 7.42
C LYS A 148 -2.98 19.13 6.00
N PRO A 149 -2.79 20.38 5.58
CA PRO A 149 -2.14 20.67 4.31
C PRO A 149 -0.77 20.00 4.22
N PHE A 150 -0.40 19.64 3.01
CA PHE A 150 0.93 19.15 2.65
C PHE A 150 1.36 19.79 1.34
N LYS A 151 2.64 19.65 1.02
CA LYS A 151 3.20 20.06 -0.26
C LYS A 151 3.69 18.87 -1.05
N PHE A 152 3.73 19.03 -2.36
CA PHE A 152 4.28 18.02 -3.27
C PHE A 152 5.02 18.71 -4.41
N PHE A 153 5.99 18.04 -4.99
CA PHE A 153 6.71 18.54 -6.14
C PHE A 153 5.85 18.50 -7.40
N GLY A 154 6.06 19.45 -8.28
CA GLY A 154 5.37 19.51 -9.57
C GLY A 154 5.50 18.20 -10.35
N ILE A 155 4.69 18.04 -11.36
CA ILE A 155 4.57 16.81 -12.15
C ILE A 155 5.50 16.80 -13.37
N ASP A 156 5.62 15.64 -14.06
CA ASP A 156 6.36 15.45 -15.32
C ASP A 156 7.87 15.74 -15.23
N TRP A 157 8.52 15.28 -14.18
CA TRP A 157 9.97 15.25 -14.03
C TRP A 157 10.38 14.13 -13.04
N ASP A 158 11.68 13.95 -12.78
CA ASP A 158 12.23 12.80 -12.04
C ASP A 158 11.63 12.61 -10.62
N PHE A 159 11.32 13.71 -9.92
CA PHE A 159 10.64 13.70 -8.62
C PHE A 159 9.18 14.16 -8.70
N GLY A 160 8.59 14.06 -9.90
CA GLY A 160 7.24 14.53 -10.15
C GLY A 160 6.21 13.90 -9.22
N GLY A 161 5.39 14.75 -8.60
CA GLY A 161 4.34 14.32 -7.69
C GLY A 161 4.80 13.84 -6.32
N TYR A 162 6.10 13.83 -6.00
CA TYR A 162 6.59 13.43 -4.68
C TYR A 162 6.03 14.35 -3.59
N VAL A 163 5.34 13.74 -2.63
CA VAL A 163 4.83 14.46 -1.45
C VAL A 163 5.99 14.72 -0.50
N ASP A 164 6.20 15.99 -0.17
CA ASP A 164 7.25 16.39 0.77
C ASP A 164 6.86 16.00 2.23
N PRO A 165 7.50 14.98 2.82
CA PRO A 165 7.15 14.47 4.14
C PRO A 165 7.45 15.49 5.26
N GLU A 166 8.33 16.47 5.02
CA GLU A 166 8.63 17.50 6.02
C GLU A 166 7.45 18.44 6.25
N THR A 167 6.52 18.51 5.31
CA THR A 167 5.36 19.41 5.37
C THR A 167 4.17 18.84 6.16
N ASN A 168 4.12 17.51 6.33
CA ASN A 168 3.09 16.85 7.13
C ASN A 168 3.61 15.54 7.74
N PRO A 169 3.64 15.39 9.08
CA PRO A 169 4.22 14.24 9.77
C PRO A 169 3.51 12.90 9.49
N LYS A 170 2.30 12.90 8.90
CA LYS A 170 1.66 11.64 8.47
C LYS A 170 2.44 10.91 7.38
N PHE A 171 3.33 11.59 6.67
CA PHE A 171 4.16 11.03 5.62
C PHE A 171 5.56 10.62 6.08
N GLU A 172 5.92 10.79 7.37
CA GLU A 172 7.31 10.58 7.85
C GLU A 172 7.90 9.19 7.49
N ASN A 173 7.05 8.16 7.41
CA ASN A 173 7.44 6.79 7.09
C ASN A 173 7.10 6.39 5.65
N TYR A 174 6.55 7.31 4.85
CA TYR A 174 6.04 7.02 3.52
C TYR A 174 6.60 7.99 2.49
N SER A 175 7.14 7.45 1.41
CA SER A 175 7.33 8.21 0.17
C SER A 175 6.10 8.00 -0.69
N VAL A 176 5.37 9.07 -0.97
CA VAL A 176 4.12 9.05 -1.75
C VAL A 176 4.31 9.85 -3.01
N PHE A 177 3.94 9.27 -4.15
CA PHE A 177 4.00 9.95 -5.44
C PHE A 177 2.60 10.07 -6.03
N LEU A 178 2.26 11.27 -6.44
CA LEU A 178 1.07 11.58 -7.21
C LEU A 178 1.40 11.56 -8.71
N GLY A 179 0.47 11.05 -9.50
CA GLY A 179 0.60 11.09 -10.94
C GLY A 179 -0.75 11.03 -11.62
N TYR A 180 -0.77 11.17 -12.91
CA TYR A 180 -1.92 10.97 -13.76
C TYR A 180 -1.46 10.36 -15.08
N GLU A 181 -2.38 9.69 -15.75
CA GLU A 181 -2.13 9.15 -17.07
C GLU A 181 -2.97 9.94 -18.09
N THR A 182 -2.35 10.35 -19.19
CA THR A 182 -3.06 10.95 -20.31
C THR A 182 -2.35 10.64 -21.63
N ASP A 183 -3.12 10.21 -22.60
CA ASP A 183 -2.67 10.08 -24.00
C ASP A 183 -2.90 11.39 -24.78
N ASP A 184 -3.61 12.35 -24.19
CA ASP A 184 -3.98 13.62 -24.83
C ASP A 184 -3.43 14.82 -24.06
N TYR A 185 -2.21 15.20 -24.39
CA TYR A 185 -1.57 16.40 -23.85
C TYR A 185 -2.28 17.70 -24.23
N SER A 186 -3.17 17.68 -25.25
CA SER A 186 -3.97 18.85 -25.61
C SER A 186 -5.11 19.13 -24.64
N SER A 187 -5.47 18.15 -23.81
CA SER A 187 -6.48 18.27 -22.74
C SER A 187 -5.95 18.90 -21.46
N LEU A 188 -4.63 19.13 -21.36
CA LEU A 188 -4.02 19.70 -20.17
C LEU A 188 -4.53 21.12 -19.90
N PRO A 189 -4.72 21.48 -18.62
CA PRO A 189 -5.26 22.79 -18.27
C PRO A 189 -4.33 23.91 -18.72
N LYS A 190 -4.93 25.06 -19.03
CA LYS A 190 -4.16 26.25 -19.42
C LYS A 190 -3.29 26.69 -18.23
N GLY A 191 -1.99 26.78 -18.44
CA GLY A 191 -1.02 27.12 -17.40
C GLY A 191 -0.35 25.89 -16.78
N TYR A 192 -0.59 24.70 -17.33
CA TYR A 192 0.01 23.44 -16.90
C TYR A 192 1.52 23.53 -16.60
N ASN A 193 2.29 24.23 -17.43
CA ASN A 193 3.72 24.44 -17.24
C ASN A 193 4.10 25.17 -15.95
N THR A 194 3.15 25.74 -15.22
CA THR A 194 3.40 26.36 -13.91
C THR A 194 3.32 25.36 -12.75
N ILE A 195 2.82 24.15 -13.01
CA ILE A 195 2.73 23.05 -12.05
C ILE A 195 3.58 21.83 -12.46
N ALA A 196 4.30 21.93 -13.57
CA ALA A 196 5.25 20.92 -14.04
C ALA A 196 6.68 21.30 -13.65
N GLY A 197 7.55 20.27 -13.47
CA GLY A 197 8.95 20.45 -13.15
C GLY A 197 9.23 20.67 -11.66
N ASP A 198 10.42 21.19 -11.35
CA ASP A 198 10.91 21.39 -9.99
C ASP A 198 10.27 22.62 -9.32
N VAL A 199 8.99 22.51 -9.03
CA VAL A 199 8.20 23.50 -8.30
C VAL A 199 7.52 22.84 -7.11
N LEU A 200 7.46 23.52 -5.98
CA LEU A 200 6.77 23.00 -4.80
C LEU A 200 5.35 23.57 -4.72
N LEU A 201 4.36 22.71 -4.78
CA LEU A 201 2.94 23.03 -4.85
C LEU A 201 2.26 22.74 -3.50
N ASP A 202 1.29 23.57 -3.15
CA ASP A 202 0.39 23.29 -2.05
C ASP A 202 -0.66 22.25 -2.49
N SER A 203 -1.07 21.37 -1.59
CA SER A 203 -2.06 20.30 -1.87
C SER A 203 -3.43 20.83 -2.31
N ASP A 204 -3.72 22.10 -2.08
CA ASP A 204 -4.94 22.80 -2.51
C ASP A 204 -4.74 23.67 -3.77
N ASN A 205 -3.58 23.55 -4.45
CA ASN A 205 -3.33 24.27 -5.69
C ASN A 205 -4.46 24.01 -6.70
N GLU A 206 -5.13 25.08 -7.13
CA GLU A 206 -6.32 24.98 -7.99
C GLU A 206 -6.02 24.26 -9.31
N LEU A 207 -4.91 24.61 -9.97
CA LEU A 207 -4.56 24.05 -11.27
C LEU A 207 -4.16 22.55 -11.17
N ALA A 208 -3.44 22.17 -10.11
CA ALA A 208 -3.12 20.77 -9.84
C ALA A 208 -4.38 19.94 -9.56
N ASN A 209 -5.39 20.53 -8.93
CA ASN A 209 -6.67 19.89 -8.68
C ASN A 209 -7.59 19.79 -9.91
N GLU A 210 -7.28 20.44 -11.03
CA GLU A 210 -7.94 20.22 -12.32
C GLU A 210 -7.46 18.93 -12.99
N LEU A 211 -6.32 18.38 -12.58
CA LEU A 211 -5.79 17.11 -13.06
C LEU A 211 -6.35 15.94 -12.25
N PRO A 212 -6.54 14.77 -12.87
CA PRO A 212 -6.97 13.56 -12.16
C PRO A 212 -5.79 12.91 -11.39
N LEU A 213 -5.08 13.70 -10.57
CA LEU A 213 -3.95 13.22 -9.80
C LEU A 213 -4.40 12.17 -8.80
N THR A 214 -3.75 11.01 -8.83
CA THR A 214 -3.93 9.93 -7.89
C THR A 214 -2.58 9.46 -7.35
N ILE A 215 -2.58 8.79 -6.22
CA ILE A 215 -1.38 8.10 -5.72
C ILE A 215 -1.06 6.95 -6.67
N ASN A 216 0.09 7.00 -7.31
CA ASN A 216 0.60 5.96 -8.20
C ASN A 216 1.71 5.11 -7.58
N THR A 217 2.36 5.61 -6.54
CA THR A 217 3.42 4.89 -5.83
C THR A 217 3.40 5.24 -4.35
N ILE A 218 3.53 4.21 -3.51
CA ILE A 218 3.76 4.31 -2.08
C ILE A 218 4.99 3.48 -1.75
N GLU A 219 5.92 4.05 -1.00
CA GLU A 219 7.08 3.34 -0.50
C GLU A 219 7.16 3.53 1.02
N TYR A 220 7.09 2.43 1.75
CA TYR A 220 7.16 2.41 3.22
C TYR A 220 8.58 2.15 3.69
N SER A 221 9.11 3.04 4.53
CA SER A 221 10.46 2.96 5.09
C SER A 221 10.54 3.70 6.43
N PRO A 222 10.26 3.05 7.57
CA PRO A 222 10.12 3.72 8.87
C PRO A 222 11.44 4.18 9.51
N ASN A 223 12.58 3.93 8.88
CA ASN A 223 13.90 4.25 9.44
C ASN A 223 14.68 5.27 8.59
N LYS A 224 13.98 6.10 7.83
CA LYS A 224 14.63 7.18 7.04
C LYS A 224 15.07 8.32 7.91
#